data_584fcfe2811db95bbd4d629c059d8801
#
_entry.id   584fcfe2811db95bbd4d629c059d8801
#
_cell.length_a   1.000
_cell.length_b   1.000
_cell.length_c   1.000
_cell.angle_alpha   90.00
_cell.angle_beta   90.00
_cell.angle_gamma   90.00
#
_symmetry.space_group_name_H-M   'P 1'
#
loop_
_entity.id
_entity.type
_entity.pdbx_description
1 polymer ?
#
loop_
_entity_poly.entity_id
_entity_poly.type
_entity_poly.pdbx_seq_one_letter_code
_entity_poly.pdbx_strand_id
1 'polypeptide(L)'
;MTSHAVHAPGTTTGDALDDNRWTLARPGPFGVLLTATAPGTPVTAVPVPYLRDLARRHHLVALRGFTAPADAAALDAYARTWGEVMEWPFGTVFDVRAHQDPEDHVFDTGFMPLHWDGMYVDHVPEFQIFHCVAAPGPAEGGGTLFCDTTRVLADADPETLERWQGLTLRYRNAKVSHYGGLVVSPLIEPHPDAGFPVMRFLEPVPDGEHIINEPTVSIDGLEGEAAAAELAAIREAAYDPRHRHTHAWQQDDVVIADNYTLLHTREPYRRGLPRHLRRVHVLGDPPLPSHIHDHHGTTGAGTQRGTT
;
A
#
# COMPACT_ATOMS: atom_id res chain seq x y z
N MET A 1 2.76 24.39 -32.99
CA MET A 1 2.11 23.08 -33.28
C MET A 1 3.20 22.02 -33.24
N THR A 2 3.47 21.48 -32.05
CA THR A 2 4.42 20.38 -31.84
C THR A 2 3.60 19.21 -31.29
N SER A 3 3.37 18.22 -32.16
CA SER A 3 2.68 16.98 -31.86
C SER A 3 3.52 16.16 -30.89
N HIS A 4 3.00 15.92 -29.67
CA HIS A 4 3.55 14.91 -28.77
C HIS A 4 2.92 13.56 -29.13
N ALA A 5 3.71 12.70 -29.75
CA ALA A 5 3.34 11.33 -30.03
C ALA A 5 3.24 10.55 -28.70
N VAL A 6 2.04 10.07 -28.41
CA VAL A 6 1.78 9.09 -27.35
C VAL A 6 2.46 7.78 -27.74
N HIS A 7 3.47 7.38 -26.98
CA HIS A 7 4.16 6.10 -27.18
C HIS A 7 3.24 4.98 -26.69
N ALA A 8 2.84 4.09 -27.59
CA ALA A 8 2.21 2.82 -27.24
C ALA A 8 3.18 1.95 -26.41
N PRO A 9 2.70 1.16 -25.43
CA PRO A 9 3.55 0.30 -24.64
C PRO A 9 4.13 -0.81 -25.53
N GLY A 10 5.37 -0.60 -25.94
CA GLY A 10 6.17 -1.62 -26.60
C GLY A 10 6.49 -2.75 -25.61
N THR A 11 6.34 -3.98 -26.04
CA THR A 11 6.90 -5.18 -25.41
C THR A 11 8.40 -5.00 -25.22
N THR A 12 8.82 -4.57 -24.04
CA THR A 12 10.23 -4.41 -23.70
C THR A 12 10.81 -5.78 -23.35
N THR A 13 11.78 -6.22 -24.16
CA THR A 13 12.67 -7.38 -23.99
C THR A 13 13.56 -7.33 -22.73
N GLY A 14 13.22 -6.54 -21.73
CA GLY A 14 14.00 -6.34 -20.49
C GLY A 14 13.50 -7.06 -19.25
N ASP A 15 12.33 -7.72 -19.31
CA ASP A 15 11.70 -8.31 -18.13
C ASP A 15 12.20 -9.74 -17.80
N ALA A 16 12.96 -10.37 -18.67
CA ALA A 16 13.47 -11.71 -18.45
C ALA A 16 14.96 -11.65 -18.07
N LEU A 17 15.27 -11.98 -16.80
CA LEU A 17 16.56 -12.65 -16.58
C LEU A 17 16.47 -13.97 -17.36
N ASP A 18 17.47 -14.30 -18.14
CA ASP A 18 17.60 -15.58 -18.83
C ASP A 18 17.88 -16.70 -17.80
N ASP A 19 16.90 -16.91 -16.92
CA ASP A 19 16.96 -17.79 -15.77
C ASP A 19 15.72 -18.68 -15.76
N ASN A 20 15.92 -19.95 -16.14
CA ASN A 20 14.85 -20.95 -16.20
C ASN A 20 14.29 -21.35 -14.82
N ARG A 21 14.70 -20.71 -13.72
CA ARG A 21 14.24 -21.02 -12.36
C ARG A 21 12.85 -20.50 -12.05
N TRP A 22 12.35 -19.56 -12.84
CA TRP A 22 10.96 -19.03 -12.72
C TRP A 22 10.42 -18.58 -14.07
N THR A 23 9.11 -18.49 -14.14
CA THR A 23 8.37 -17.86 -15.24
C THR A 23 7.79 -16.54 -14.81
N LEU A 24 7.56 -15.60 -15.73
CA LEU A 24 6.93 -14.31 -15.48
C LEU A 24 5.60 -14.23 -16.23
N ALA A 25 4.53 -13.84 -15.54
CA ALA A 25 3.19 -13.62 -16.09
C ALA A 25 2.62 -12.27 -15.63
N ARG A 26 1.61 -11.78 -16.34
CA ARG A 26 0.84 -10.57 -15.99
C ARG A 26 -0.61 -10.98 -15.72
N PRO A 27 -0.98 -11.21 -14.44
CA PRO A 27 -2.28 -11.77 -14.08
C PRO A 27 -3.42 -10.74 -14.06
N GLY A 28 -3.11 -9.46 -14.18
CA GLY A 28 -4.08 -8.36 -14.08
C GLY A 28 -3.76 -7.18 -14.97
N PRO A 29 -4.44 -6.06 -14.79
CA PRO A 29 -4.19 -4.84 -15.56
C PRO A 29 -2.80 -4.26 -15.29
N PHE A 30 -2.23 -4.53 -14.13
CA PHE A 30 -0.86 -4.19 -13.76
C PHE A 30 -0.27 -5.30 -12.84
N GLY A 31 1.01 -5.17 -12.51
CA GLY A 31 1.74 -6.14 -11.71
C GLY A 31 2.25 -7.32 -12.50
N VAL A 32 3.14 -8.07 -11.88
CA VAL A 32 3.74 -9.29 -12.43
C VAL A 32 3.72 -10.42 -11.39
N LEU A 33 3.60 -11.65 -11.88
CA LEU A 33 3.69 -12.87 -11.10
C LEU A 33 4.89 -13.68 -11.56
N LEU A 34 5.85 -13.89 -10.67
CA LEU A 34 6.93 -14.84 -10.84
C LEU A 34 6.50 -16.18 -10.21
N THR A 35 6.59 -17.24 -11.00
CA THR A 35 6.28 -18.60 -10.51
C THR A 35 7.54 -19.45 -10.59
N ALA A 36 7.95 -20.03 -9.46
CA ALA A 36 9.09 -20.92 -9.42
C ALA A 36 8.84 -22.17 -10.30
N THR A 37 9.84 -22.58 -11.10
CA THR A 37 9.74 -23.74 -11.99
C THR A 37 10.08 -25.05 -11.28
N ALA A 38 10.77 -24.99 -10.15
CA ALA A 38 11.15 -26.16 -9.36
C ALA A 38 10.78 -25.96 -7.87
N PRO A 39 10.23 -26.98 -7.21
CA PRO A 39 9.99 -26.98 -5.76
C PRO A 39 11.28 -26.69 -4.99
N GLY A 40 11.16 -25.96 -3.87
CA GLY A 40 12.30 -25.64 -3.01
C GLY A 40 13.19 -24.49 -3.49
N THR A 41 12.86 -23.84 -4.61
CA THR A 41 13.57 -22.62 -5.03
C THR A 41 13.32 -21.52 -3.99
N PRO A 42 14.33 -21.02 -3.28
CA PRO A 42 14.10 -20.00 -2.27
C PRO A 42 13.78 -18.64 -2.91
N VAL A 43 12.97 -17.81 -2.25
CA VAL A 43 12.68 -16.45 -2.71
C VAL A 43 13.96 -15.62 -2.90
N THR A 44 14.98 -15.88 -2.07
CA THR A 44 16.31 -15.24 -2.15
C THR A 44 17.11 -15.60 -3.40
N ALA A 45 16.69 -16.60 -4.19
CA ALA A 45 17.31 -16.92 -5.48
C ALA A 45 17.01 -15.85 -6.54
N VAL A 46 15.93 -15.05 -6.36
CA VAL A 46 15.62 -13.93 -7.24
C VAL A 46 16.39 -12.70 -6.75
N PRO A 47 17.25 -12.10 -7.58
CA PRO A 47 18.06 -10.96 -7.16
C PRO A 47 17.21 -9.76 -6.75
N VAL A 48 17.47 -9.16 -5.59
CA VAL A 48 16.74 -7.97 -5.10
C VAL A 48 16.78 -6.80 -6.09
N PRO A 49 17.92 -6.46 -6.74
CA PRO A 49 17.92 -5.39 -7.74
C PRO A 49 16.94 -5.63 -8.91
N TYR A 50 16.78 -6.88 -9.33
CA TYR A 50 15.81 -7.25 -10.36
C TYR A 50 14.36 -7.11 -9.88
N LEU A 51 14.07 -7.56 -8.65
CA LEU A 51 12.74 -7.40 -8.05
C LEU A 51 12.38 -5.93 -7.81
N ARG A 52 13.34 -5.10 -7.36
CA ARG A 52 13.14 -3.64 -7.24
C ARG A 52 12.82 -3.00 -8.58
N ASP A 53 13.54 -3.37 -9.63
CA ASP A 53 13.29 -2.87 -10.98
C ASP A 53 11.91 -3.30 -11.49
N LEU A 54 11.49 -4.55 -11.26
CA LEU A 54 10.13 -5.00 -11.56
C LEU A 54 9.07 -4.24 -10.75
N ALA A 55 9.28 -4.04 -9.44
CA ALA A 55 8.35 -3.33 -8.59
C ALA A 55 8.19 -1.86 -9.02
N ARG A 56 9.28 -1.18 -9.39
CA ARG A 56 9.22 0.20 -9.90
C ARG A 56 8.57 0.33 -11.28
N ARG A 57 8.65 -0.70 -12.14
CA ARG A 57 8.03 -0.68 -13.49
C ARG A 57 6.60 -1.20 -13.52
N HIS A 58 6.27 -2.11 -12.63
CA HIS A 58 4.97 -2.81 -12.63
C HIS A 58 4.17 -2.57 -11.37
N HIS A 59 4.73 -1.87 -10.40
CA HIS A 59 4.20 -1.45 -9.11
C HIS A 59 3.85 -2.60 -8.15
N LEU A 60 3.60 -3.82 -8.66
CA LEU A 60 3.28 -5.00 -7.87
C LEU A 60 4.02 -6.23 -8.40
N VAL A 61 4.74 -6.92 -7.52
CA VAL A 61 5.44 -8.17 -7.84
C VAL A 61 4.99 -9.26 -6.87
N ALA A 62 4.41 -10.32 -7.39
CA ALA A 62 4.06 -11.52 -6.62
C ALA A 62 5.02 -12.65 -6.96
N LEU A 63 5.50 -13.37 -5.93
CA LEU A 63 6.32 -14.57 -6.05
C LEU A 63 5.52 -15.76 -5.51
N ARG A 64 5.31 -16.79 -6.32
CA ARG A 64 4.50 -17.98 -6.01
C ARG A 64 5.27 -19.25 -6.28
N GLY A 65 5.09 -20.26 -5.42
CA GLY A 65 5.79 -21.54 -5.55
C GLY A 65 7.25 -21.50 -5.14
N PHE A 66 7.73 -20.39 -4.60
CA PHE A 66 9.05 -20.27 -3.97
C PHE A 66 8.99 -20.75 -2.52
N THR A 67 10.13 -21.12 -1.96
CA THR A 67 10.26 -21.29 -0.51
C THR A 67 10.37 -19.90 0.11
N ALA A 68 9.34 -19.51 0.85
CA ALA A 68 9.25 -18.23 1.55
C ALA A 68 10.14 -18.19 2.82
N PRO A 69 10.38 -17.01 3.42
CA PRO A 69 11.02 -16.89 4.70
C PRO A 69 10.29 -17.68 5.79
N ALA A 70 10.97 -18.54 6.51
CA ALA A 70 10.36 -19.51 7.43
C ALA A 70 9.60 -18.85 8.60
N ASP A 71 10.12 -17.72 9.09
CA ASP A 71 9.58 -17.02 10.25
C ASP A 71 9.74 -15.49 10.11
N ALA A 72 9.34 -14.74 11.15
CA ALA A 72 9.44 -13.29 11.17
C ALA A 72 10.89 -12.81 11.09
N ALA A 73 11.83 -13.49 11.75
CA ALA A 73 13.25 -13.11 11.73
C ALA A 73 13.86 -13.31 10.34
N ALA A 74 13.51 -14.39 9.65
CA ALA A 74 13.95 -14.64 8.28
C ALA A 74 13.34 -13.62 7.30
N LEU A 75 12.08 -13.19 7.51
CA LEU A 75 11.45 -12.15 6.71
C LEU A 75 12.10 -10.78 6.94
N ASP A 76 12.41 -10.42 8.19
CA ASP A 76 13.15 -9.20 8.51
C ASP A 76 14.54 -9.21 7.86
N ALA A 77 15.27 -10.30 7.98
CA ALA A 77 16.58 -10.45 7.34
C ALA A 77 16.50 -10.32 5.81
N TYR A 78 15.46 -10.88 5.17
CA TYR A 78 15.22 -10.71 3.75
C TYR A 78 14.89 -9.26 3.41
N ALA A 79 14.00 -8.60 4.17
CA ALA A 79 13.63 -7.21 3.94
C ALA A 79 14.83 -6.25 4.06
N ARG A 80 15.76 -6.50 4.99
CA ARG A 80 17.00 -5.72 5.13
C ARG A 80 17.93 -5.82 3.92
N THR A 81 17.80 -6.82 3.07
CA THR A 81 18.51 -6.85 1.78
C THR A 81 17.94 -5.87 0.76
N TRP A 82 16.74 -5.35 1.00
CA TRP A 82 16.09 -4.36 0.18
C TRP A 82 16.46 -2.92 0.54
N GLY A 83 16.84 -2.66 1.78
CA GLY A 83 17.20 -1.33 2.28
C GLY A 83 16.94 -1.20 3.78
N GLU A 84 16.80 0.04 4.23
CA GLU A 84 16.44 0.35 5.61
C GLU A 84 14.99 -0.11 5.89
N VAL A 85 14.83 -0.88 6.97
CA VAL A 85 13.53 -1.39 7.40
C VAL A 85 12.93 -0.42 8.43
N MET A 86 11.67 -0.03 8.22
CA MET A 86 10.93 0.81 9.16
C MET A 86 10.72 0.05 10.47
N GLU A 87 11.04 0.70 11.59
CA GLU A 87 10.86 0.14 12.92
C GLU A 87 9.60 0.72 13.57
N TRP A 88 8.71 -0.17 13.99
CA TRP A 88 7.49 0.16 14.72
C TRP A 88 7.67 -0.13 16.21
N PRO A 89 6.82 0.41 17.11
CA PRO A 89 6.89 0.07 18.53
C PRO A 89 6.76 -1.42 18.86
N PHE A 90 6.20 -2.21 17.95
CA PHE A 90 6.07 -3.68 18.06
C PHE A 90 7.16 -4.45 17.27
N GLY A 91 8.17 -3.76 16.71
CA GLY A 91 9.26 -4.33 15.91
C GLY A 91 9.09 -4.07 14.41
N THR A 92 9.86 -4.76 13.59
CA THR A 92 9.93 -4.54 12.13
C THR A 92 8.92 -5.36 11.33
N VAL A 93 8.49 -6.51 11.89
CA VAL A 93 7.55 -7.42 11.23
C VAL A 93 6.17 -7.30 11.90
N PHE A 94 5.18 -7.02 11.10
CA PHE A 94 3.80 -6.90 11.55
C PHE A 94 2.99 -8.14 11.15
N ASP A 95 2.43 -8.85 12.15
CA ASP A 95 1.52 -9.98 11.94
C ASP A 95 0.10 -9.46 11.69
N VAL A 96 -0.33 -9.49 10.43
CA VAL A 96 -1.68 -9.08 10.00
C VAL A 96 -2.60 -10.28 10.02
N ARG A 97 -3.31 -10.44 11.14
CA ARG A 97 -4.29 -11.52 11.36
C ARG A 97 -5.46 -11.03 12.20
N ALA A 98 -6.63 -11.65 12.03
CA ALA A 98 -7.79 -11.32 12.85
C ALA A 98 -7.56 -11.68 14.31
N HIS A 99 -7.97 -10.78 15.21
CA HIS A 99 -8.03 -11.00 16.64
C HIS A 99 -9.47 -11.32 17.07
N GLN A 100 -9.63 -12.02 18.18
CA GLN A 100 -10.95 -12.31 18.73
C GLN A 100 -11.68 -11.03 19.15
N ASP A 101 -10.97 -10.16 19.86
CA ASP A 101 -11.42 -8.84 20.30
C ASP A 101 -10.46 -7.79 19.70
N PRO A 102 -10.71 -7.34 18.43
CA PRO A 102 -9.80 -6.41 17.77
C PRO A 102 -9.91 -5.01 18.40
N GLU A 103 -8.76 -4.40 18.67
CA GLU A 103 -8.67 -3.01 19.11
C GLU A 103 -8.48 -2.02 17.94
N ASP A 104 -8.28 -2.55 16.74
CA ASP A 104 -8.06 -1.80 15.51
C ASP A 104 -8.64 -2.55 14.30
N HIS A 105 -9.09 -1.81 13.27
CA HIS A 105 -9.68 -2.37 12.06
C HIS A 105 -8.71 -3.27 11.27
N VAL A 106 -7.41 -3.10 11.42
CA VAL A 106 -6.40 -3.96 10.78
C VAL A 106 -6.48 -5.40 11.29
N PHE A 107 -6.93 -5.59 12.52
CA PHE A 107 -7.14 -6.89 13.17
C PHE A 107 -8.58 -7.41 13.08
N ASP A 108 -9.47 -6.68 12.41
CA ASP A 108 -10.83 -7.13 12.15
C ASP A 108 -10.91 -7.84 10.79
N THR A 109 -12.09 -8.36 10.43
CA THR A 109 -12.35 -9.09 9.18
C THR A 109 -13.30 -8.36 8.24
N GLY A 110 -13.85 -7.24 8.69
CA GLY A 110 -14.80 -6.39 7.96
C GLY A 110 -14.14 -5.46 6.94
N PHE A 111 -14.85 -4.39 6.62
CA PHE A 111 -14.39 -3.33 5.71
C PHE A 111 -13.06 -2.74 6.18
N MET A 112 -12.20 -2.42 5.23
CA MET A 112 -10.96 -1.65 5.44
C MET A 112 -10.89 -0.58 4.35
N PRO A 113 -10.70 0.70 4.68
CA PRO A 113 -10.56 1.75 3.69
C PRO A 113 -9.39 1.51 2.75
N LEU A 114 -9.53 1.90 1.49
CA LEU A 114 -8.41 2.00 0.55
C LEU A 114 -7.45 3.09 1.04
N HIS A 115 -6.15 2.79 1.17
CA HIS A 115 -5.15 3.67 1.79
C HIS A 115 -3.74 3.37 1.29
N TRP A 116 -2.77 4.21 1.68
CA TRP A 116 -1.33 3.91 1.62
C TRP A 116 -0.77 3.77 3.03
N ASP A 117 0.28 2.97 3.19
CA ASP A 117 0.94 2.83 4.50
C ASP A 117 1.89 3.99 4.78
N GLY A 118 2.09 4.27 6.08
CA GLY A 118 2.99 5.32 6.54
C GLY A 118 2.36 6.71 6.64
N MET A 119 1.07 6.87 6.37
CA MET A 119 0.44 8.19 6.38
C MET A 119 0.42 8.85 7.77
N TYR A 120 0.31 8.09 8.85
CA TYR A 120 0.20 8.59 10.24
C TYR A 120 1.48 8.41 11.07
N VAL A 121 2.62 8.23 10.42
CA VAL A 121 3.95 8.14 11.05
C VAL A 121 4.94 9.05 10.32
N ASP A 122 6.17 9.15 10.79
CA ASP A 122 7.15 10.11 10.27
C ASP A 122 7.54 9.91 8.81
N HIS A 123 7.54 8.66 8.34
CA HIS A 123 7.99 8.33 6.99
C HIS A 123 7.01 7.42 6.26
N VAL A 124 6.88 7.63 4.95
CA VAL A 124 6.16 6.75 4.04
C VAL A 124 7.14 5.70 3.53
N PRO A 125 6.90 4.39 3.71
CA PRO A 125 7.76 3.36 3.14
C PRO A 125 7.69 3.32 1.61
N GLU A 126 8.81 3.02 0.95
CA GLU A 126 8.85 2.78 -0.51
C GLU A 126 8.17 1.46 -0.85
N PHE A 127 8.56 0.37 -0.16
CA PHE A 127 8.01 -0.94 -0.42
C PHE A 127 7.33 -1.56 0.80
N GLN A 128 6.27 -2.27 0.51
CA GLN A 128 5.67 -3.24 1.42
C GLN A 128 6.09 -4.64 0.95
N ILE A 129 6.64 -5.45 1.86
CA ILE A 129 6.95 -6.86 1.60
C ILE A 129 6.00 -7.69 2.46
N PHE A 130 5.11 -8.43 1.80
CA PHE A 130 4.18 -9.34 2.46
C PHE A 130 4.64 -10.79 2.29
N HIS A 131 4.44 -11.59 3.32
CA HIS A 131 4.53 -13.05 3.29
C HIS A 131 3.23 -13.65 3.76
N CYS A 132 2.65 -14.57 2.98
CA CYS A 132 1.43 -15.27 3.33
C CYS A 132 1.75 -16.53 4.14
N VAL A 133 1.48 -16.49 5.45
CA VAL A 133 1.61 -17.65 6.35
C VAL A 133 0.41 -18.59 6.21
N ALA A 134 -0.78 -18.01 6.08
CA ALA A 134 -2.02 -18.75 5.84
C ALA A 134 -3.02 -17.88 5.09
N ALA A 135 -3.78 -18.48 4.19
CA ALA A 135 -4.81 -17.79 3.41
C ALA A 135 -6.15 -18.55 3.53
N PRO A 136 -7.28 -17.80 3.43
CA PRO A 136 -8.59 -18.42 3.17
C PRO A 136 -8.61 -19.13 1.81
N GLY A 137 -9.63 -19.97 1.58
CA GLY A 137 -9.85 -20.53 0.26
C GLY A 137 -10.13 -19.46 -0.80
N PRO A 138 -9.91 -19.74 -2.09
CA PRO A 138 -9.97 -18.74 -3.16
C PRO A 138 -11.31 -17.99 -3.30
N ALA A 139 -12.43 -18.59 -2.82
CA ALA A 139 -13.77 -18.00 -2.87
C ALA A 139 -14.23 -17.40 -1.53
N GLU A 140 -13.36 -17.33 -0.52
CA GLU A 140 -13.73 -16.95 0.84
C GLU A 140 -13.38 -15.49 1.19
N GLY A 141 -12.90 -14.72 0.22
CA GLY A 141 -12.43 -13.33 0.41
C GLY A 141 -11.06 -13.26 1.07
N GLY A 142 -10.74 -12.12 1.67
CA GLY A 142 -9.47 -11.90 2.36
C GLY A 142 -8.27 -11.63 1.43
N GLY A 143 -8.51 -11.46 0.13
CA GLY A 143 -7.52 -10.96 -0.81
C GLY A 143 -7.05 -9.55 -0.44
N THR A 144 -5.95 -9.13 -1.03
CA THR A 144 -5.53 -7.73 -0.98
C THR A 144 -5.77 -7.09 -2.34
N LEU A 145 -6.64 -6.08 -2.35
CA LEU A 145 -6.86 -5.24 -3.52
C LEU A 145 -5.82 -4.12 -3.54
N PHE A 146 -5.13 -4.00 -4.66
CA PHE A 146 -4.23 -2.89 -4.96
C PHE A 146 -4.85 -2.02 -6.05
N CYS A 147 -4.71 -0.70 -5.94
CA CYS A 147 -5.10 0.27 -6.95
C CYS A 147 -3.84 0.98 -7.45
N ASP A 148 -3.61 0.94 -8.76
CA ASP A 148 -2.53 1.67 -9.41
C ASP A 148 -2.97 3.10 -9.70
N THR A 149 -2.48 4.04 -8.89
CA THR A 149 -2.88 5.44 -8.96
C THR A 149 -2.44 6.12 -10.24
N THR A 150 -1.37 5.65 -10.88
CA THR A 150 -0.93 6.20 -12.18
C THR A 150 -1.93 5.92 -13.29
N ARG A 151 -2.61 4.76 -13.23
CA ARG A 151 -3.67 4.40 -14.17
C ARG A 151 -4.93 5.21 -13.94
N VAL A 152 -5.30 5.44 -12.66
CA VAL A 152 -6.41 6.32 -12.29
C VAL A 152 -6.20 7.70 -12.91
N LEU A 153 -5.01 8.28 -12.73
CA LEU A 153 -4.69 9.60 -13.24
C LEU A 153 -4.55 9.65 -14.77
N ALA A 154 -4.06 8.58 -15.40
CA ALA A 154 -3.95 8.50 -16.85
C ALA A 154 -5.30 8.38 -17.57
N ASP A 155 -6.30 7.76 -16.92
CA ASP A 155 -7.64 7.57 -17.47
C ASP A 155 -8.60 8.72 -17.12
N ALA A 156 -8.23 9.60 -16.17
CA ALA A 156 -9.01 10.78 -15.82
C ALA A 156 -9.07 11.75 -17.01
N ASP A 157 -10.27 12.29 -17.29
CA ASP A 157 -10.41 13.34 -18.29
C ASP A 157 -9.69 14.64 -17.84
N PRO A 158 -9.33 15.53 -18.77
CA PRO A 158 -8.54 16.72 -18.44
C PRO A 158 -9.19 17.64 -17.40
N GLU A 159 -10.51 17.78 -17.38
CA GLU A 159 -11.23 18.63 -16.44
C GLU A 159 -11.19 18.02 -15.02
N THR A 160 -11.40 16.73 -14.92
CA THR A 160 -11.27 15.97 -13.67
C THR A 160 -9.83 16.02 -13.14
N LEU A 161 -8.83 15.83 -14.01
CA LEU A 161 -7.43 15.86 -13.60
C LEU A 161 -7.03 17.25 -13.09
N GLU A 162 -7.42 18.34 -13.78
CA GLU A 162 -7.16 19.73 -13.35
C GLU A 162 -7.81 20.00 -11.98
N ARG A 163 -9.06 19.56 -11.79
CA ARG A 163 -9.77 19.69 -10.51
C ARG A 163 -9.06 18.93 -9.40
N TRP A 164 -8.66 17.68 -9.64
CA TRP A 164 -7.98 16.83 -8.65
C TRP A 164 -6.58 17.35 -8.28
N GLN A 165 -5.86 17.97 -9.21
CA GLN A 165 -4.56 18.61 -8.94
C GLN A 165 -4.66 19.79 -7.94
N GLY A 166 -5.84 20.41 -7.85
CA GLY A 166 -6.10 21.50 -6.91
C GLY A 166 -6.56 21.04 -5.53
N LEU A 167 -6.84 19.75 -5.31
CA LEU A 167 -7.39 19.26 -4.05
C LEU A 167 -6.31 19.02 -2.99
N THR A 168 -6.60 19.48 -1.78
CA THR A 168 -5.89 19.11 -0.55
C THR A 168 -6.85 18.40 0.38
N LEU A 169 -6.48 17.23 0.86
CA LEU A 169 -7.30 16.40 1.74
C LEU A 169 -6.73 16.38 3.15
N ARG A 170 -7.64 16.29 4.12
CA ARG A 170 -7.31 16.14 5.54
C ARG A 170 -7.81 14.81 6.03
N TYR A 171 -6.91 14.06 6.64
CA TYR A 171 -7.18 12.75 7.21
C TYR A 171 -6.88 12.82 8.70
N ARG A 172 -7.90 12.63 9.54
CA ARG A 172 -7.71 12.62 10.99
C ARG A 172 -8.09 11.28 11.56
N ASN A 173 -7.16 10.68 12.27
CA ASN A 173 -7.43 9.53 13.11
C ASN A 173 -7.25 9.95 14.58
N ALA A 174 -8.30 9.77 15.39
CA ALA A 174 -8.30 10.21 16.79
C ALA A 174 -7.57 9.25 17.73
N LYS A 175 -7.36 8.02 17.31
CA LYS A 175 -6.71 7.03 18.16
C LYS A 175 -5.21 7.08 18.04
N VAL A 176 -4.58 6.87 19.17
CA VAL A 176 -3.16 6.96 19.39
C VAL A 176 -2.69 5.73 20.16
N SER A 177 -2.23 4.69 19.50
CA SER A 177 -1.37 3.70 20.15
C SER A 177 0.04 3.79 19.59
N HIS A 178 0.20 3.61 18.30
CA HIS A 178 1.47 3.68 17.59
C HIS A 178 1.35 4.40 16.24
N TYR A 179 0.14 4.91 15.92
CA TYR A 179 -0.14 5.78 14.78
C TYR A 179 -1.37 6.65 15.07
N GLY A 180 -1.59 7.68 14.29
CA GLY A 180 -2.72 8.60 14.41
C GLY A 180 -2.28 10.05 14.32
N GLY A 181 -3.25 10.95 14.27
CA GLY A 181 -3.00 12.38 14.16
C GLY A 181 -3.73 13.02 13.00
N LEU A 182 -3.23 14.14 12.52
CA LEU A 182 -3.71 14.86 11.36
C LEU A 182 -2.69 14.80 10.23
N VAL A 183 -3.11 14.27 9.10
CA VAL A 183 -2.36 14.31 7.83
C VAL A 183 -3.05 15.32 6.91
N VAL A 184 -2.28 16.20 6.27
CA VAL A 184 -2.77 17.14 5.26
C VAL A 184 -1.93 16.92 4.01
N SER A 185 -2.54 16.38 2.97
CA SER A 185 -1.83 15.97 1.76
C SER A 185 -2.54 16.49 0.51
N PRO A 186 -1.81 16.97 -0.50
CA PRO A 186 -2.37 17.06 -1.84
C PRO A 186 -2.93 15.70 -2.26
N LEU A 187 -4.03 15.69 -3.03
CA LEU A 187 -4.53 14.45 -3.63
C LEU A 187 -3.54 13.87 -4.64
N ILE A 188 -2.90 14.74 -5.40
CA ILE A 188 -1.90 14.37 -6.41
C ILE A 188 -0.56 14.99 -6.05
N GLU A 189 0.47 14.14 -5.99
CA GLU A 189 1.84 14.57 -5.76
C GLU A 189 2.81 13.85 -6.70
N PRO A 190 4.03 14.37 -6.91
CA PRO A 190 5.02 13.67 -7.71
C PRO A 190 5.55 12.45 -6.95
N HIS A 191 5.72 11.33 -7.67
CA HIS A 191 6.49 10.19 -7.15
C HIS A 191 7.90 10.65 -6.77
N PRO A 192 8.39 10.36 -5.54
CA PRO A 192 9.62 10.95 -5.02
C PRO A 192 10.86 10.69 -5.88
N ASP A 193 10.98 9.50 -6.45
CA ASP A 193 12.15 9.12 -7.25
C ASP A 193 11.97 9.37 -8.75
N ALA A 194 10.78 9.16 -9.28
CA ALA A 194 10.52 9.13 -10.72
C ALA A 194 9.79 10.37 -11.26
N GLY A 195 9.19 11.19 -10.36
CA GLY A 195 8.56 12.46 -10.71
C GLY A 195 7.22 12.37 -11.44
N PHE A 196 6.73 11.21 -11.81
CA PHE A 196 5.39 11.07 -12.38
C PHE A 196 4.31 11.28 -11.28
N PRO A 197 3.08 11.70 -11.63
CA PRO A 197 2.04 11.94 -10.64
C PRO A 197 1.52 10.63 -10.03
N VAL A 198 1.30 10.65 -8.72
CA VAL A 198 0.66 9.58 -7.92
C VAL A 198 -0.46 10.18 -7.06
N MET A 199 -1.40 9.36 -6.63
CA MET A 199 -2.52 9.80 -5.81
C MET A 199 -2.34 9.36 -4.35
N ARG A 200 -2.62 10.28 -3.41
CA ARG A 200 -2.72 10.03 -1.96
C ARG A 200 -4.17 10.12 -1.53
N PHE A 201 -4.76 8.98 -1.30
CA PHE A 201 -6.17 8.90 -0.95
C PHE A 201 -6.43 7.87 0.15
N LEU A 202 -7.05 8.32 1.25
CA LEU A 202 -7.68 7.45 2.21
C LEU A 202 -9.18 7.48 1.96
N GLU A 203 -9.76 6.33 1.68
CA GLU A 203 -11.18 6.18 1.43
C GLU A 203 -12.00 6.52 2.68
N PRO A 204 -13.02 7.41 2.58
CA PRO A 204 -13.99 7.57 3.65
C PRO A 204 -14.74 6.26 3.93
N VAL A 205 -15.11 6.03 5.17
CA VAL A 205 -15.95 4.88 5.53
C VAL A 205 -17.34 5.08 4.94
N PRO A 206 -17.85 4.17 4.10
CA PRO A 206 -19.18 4.30 3.50
C PRO A 206 -20.30 4.27 4.53
N ASP A 207 -21.43 4.91 4.22
CA ASP A 207 -22.63 4.85 5.05
C ASP A 207 -23.05 3.40 5.30
N GLY A 208 -23.29 3.08 6.57
CA GLY A 208 -23.67 1.73 7.00
C GLY A 208 -22.52 0.78 7.29
N GLU A 209 -21.28 1.12 6.92
CA GLU A 209 -20.09 0.44 7.38
C GLU A 209 -19.58 1.10 8.68
N HIS A 210 -18.94 0.31 9.53
CA HIS A 210 -18.31 0.78 10.77
C HIS A 210 -16.98 0.10 10.92
N ILE A 211 -15.97 0.89 11.24
CA ILE A 211 -14.63 0.38 11.54
C ILE A 211 -14.16 0.89 12.89
N ILE A 212 -13.33 0.09 13.53
CA ILE A 212 -12.66 0.49 14.78
C ILE A 212 -11.64 1.59 14.45
N ASN A 213 -11.62 2.69 15.19
CA ASN A 213 -10.79 3.87 14.95
C ASN A 213 -11.04 4.50 13.58
N GLU A 214 -12.29 4.77 13.30
CA GLU A 214 -12.72 5.37 12.06
C GLU A 214 -12.03 6.72 11.82
N PRO A 215 -11.30 6.88 10.69
CA PRO A 215 -10.74 8.16 10.33
C PRO A 215 -11.81 9.09 9.76
N THR A 216 -11.64 10.40 9.94
CA THR A 216 -12.42 11.40 9.21
C THR A 216 -11.64 11.89 8.01
N VAL A 217 -12.32 12.08 6.89
CA VAL A 217 -11.77 12.58 5.63
C VAL A 217 -12.50 13.85 5.23
N SER A 218 -11.78 14.91 4.89
CA SER A 218 -12.36 16.15 4.38
C SER A 218 -11.48 16.75 3.28
N ILE A 219 -12.05 17.62 2.46
CA ILE A 219 -11.37 18.33 1.37
C ILE A 219 -11.34 19.81 1.73
N ASP A 220 -10.18 20.45 1.62
CA ASP A 220 -10.07 21.89 1.90
C ASP A 220 -10.91 22.69 0.90
N GLY A 221 -11.76 23.56 1.44
CA GLY A 221 -12.61 24.44 0.64
C GLY A 221 -13.85 23.79 0.03
N LEU A 222 -14.10 22.48 0.29
CA LEU A 222 -15.34 21.80 -0.12
C LEU A 222 -16.06 21.24 1.11
N GLU A 223 -17.40 21.40 1.13
CA GLU A 223 -18.27 20.92 2.21
C GLU A 223 -19.55 20.28 1.67
N GLY A 224 -20.24 19.53 2.52
CA GLY A 224 -21.56 18.95 2.23
C GLY A 224 -21.57 18.05 0.99
N GLU A 225 -22.59 18.22 0.14
CA GLU A 225 -22.79 17.41 -1.06
C GLU A 225 -21.63 17.50 -2.07
N ALA A 226 -20.98 18.67 -2.18
CA ALA A 226 -19.88 18.86 -3.11
C ALA A 226 -18.64 18.04 -2.70
N ALA A 227 -18.29 18.04 -1.41
CA ALA A 227 -17.22 17.21 -0.90
C ALA A 227 -17.55 15.72 -1.02
N ALA A 228 -18.77 15.32 -0.68
CA ALA A 228 -19.21 13.93 -0.79
C ALA A 228 -19.16 13.41 -2.25
N ALA A 229 -19.61 14.23 -3.20
CA ALA A 229 -19.56 13.89 -4.63
C ALA A 229 -18.14 13.72 -5.14
N GLU A 230 -17.22 14.60 -4.72
CA GLU A 230 -15.80 14.51 -5.13
C GLU A 230 -15.12 13.28 -4.54
N LEU A 231 -15.33 12.99 -3.26
CA LEU A 231 -14.80 11.77 -2.61
C LEU A 231 -15.35 10.50 -3.25
N ALA A 232 -16.65 10.51 -3.63
CA ALA A 232 -17.27 9.40 -4.34
C ALA A 232 -16.68 9.20 -5.74
N ALA A 233 -16.42 10.28 -6.48
CA ALA A 233 -15.78 10.21 -7.80
C ALA A 233 -14.36 9.65 -7.75
N ILE A 234 -13.55 10.10 -6.78
CA ILE A 234 -12.21 9.56 -6.54
C ILE A 234 -12.28 8.07 -6.23
N ARG A 235 -13.19 7.68 -5.32
CA ARG A 235 -13.41 6.28 -4.95
C ARG A 235 -13.83 5.43 -6.15
N GLU A 236 -14.80 5.88 -6.94
CA GLU A 236 -15.26 5.16 -8.14
C GLU A 236 -14.12 4.93 -9.12
N ALA A 237 -13.30 5.95 -9.40
CA ALA A 237 -12.14 5.83 -10.25
C ALA A 237 -11.11 4.84 -9.70
N ALA A 238 -10.84 4.86 -8.39
CA ALA A 238 -9.90 3.92 -7.77
C ALA A 238 -10.37 2.47 -7.82
N TYR A 239 -11.68 2.22 -7.77
CA TYR A 239 -12.27 0.87 -7.83
C TYR A 239 -12.58 0.41 -9.26
N ASP A 240 -12.32 1.19 -10.29
CA ASP A 240 -12.47 0.73 -11.69
C ASP A 240 -11.61 -0.52 -11.94
N PRO A 241 -12.18 -1.59 -12.53
CA PRO A 241 -11.42 -2.82 -12.81
C PRO A 241 -10.14 -2.64 -13.64
N ARG A 242 -10.01 -1.54 -14.39
CA ARG A 242 -8.82 -1.20 -15.18
C ARG A 242 -7.66 -0.72 -14.30
N HIS A 243 -7.96 -0.23 -13.10
CA HIS A 243 -7.00 0.40 -12.19
C HIS A 243 -6.66 -0.47 -10.98
N ARG A 244 -7.38 -1.58 -10.78
CA ARG A 244 -7.22 -2.43 -9.60
C ARG A 244 -6.84 -3.87 -9.93
N HIS A 245 -6.12 -4.48 -9.02
CA HIS A 245 -5.78 -5.90 -9.03
C HIS A 245 -5.97 -6.48 -7.64
N THR A 246 -6.77 -7.55 -7.52
CA THR A 246 -6.89 -8.29 -6.26
C THR A 246 -5.95 -9.48 -6.27
N HIS A 247 -5.00 -9.49 -5.35
CA HIS A 247 -4.14 -10.64 -5.12
C HIS A 247 -4.85 -11.66 -4.23
N ALA A 248 -5.25 -12.78 -4.82
CA ALA A 248 -5.77 -13.94 -4.09
C ALA A 248 -4.59 -14.72 -3.49
N TRP A 249 -4.43 -14.62 -2.18
CA TRP A 249 -3.31 -15.20 -1.45
C TRP A 249 -3.29 -16.73 -1.52
N GLN A 250 -2.09 -17.26 -1.68
CA GLN A 250 -1.79 -18.68 -1.41
C GLN A 250 -0.70 -18.72 -0.34
N GLN A 251 -0.69 -19.80 0.44
CA GLN A 251 0.37 -19.99 1.44
C GLN A 251 1.75 -19.91 0.76
N ASP A 252 2.69 -19.27 1.44
CA ASP A 252 4.05 -18.98 0.99
C ASP A 252 4.19 -17.97 -0.15
N ASP A 253 3.10 -17.35 -0.63
CA ASP A 253 3.23 -16.19 -1.51
C ASP A 253 4.04 -15.09 -0.81
N VAL A 254 4.98 -14.49 -1.56
CA VAL A 254 5.64 -13.24 -1.18
C VAL A 254 5.22 -12.17 -2.18
N VAL A 255 4.71 -11.04 -1.68
CA VAL A 255 4.29 -9.92 -2.52
C VAL A 255 5.06 -8.67 -2.14
N ILE A 256 5.59 -8.00 -3.15
CA ILE A 256 6.26 -6.70 -3.04
C ILE A 256 5.36 -5.68 -3.71
N ALA A 257 4.94 -4.66 -2.98
CA ALA A 257 4.11 -3.56 -3.48
C ALA A 257 4.88 -2.25 -3.37
N ASP A 258 4.87 -1.47 -4.44
CA ASP A 258 5.35 -0.09 -4.46
C ASP A 258 4.31 0.81 -3.75
N ASN A 259 4.58 1.15 -2.51
CA ASN A 259 3.66 1.94 -1.69
C ASN A 259 3.70 3.44 -2.02
N TYR A 260 4.68 3.90 -2.80
CA TYR A 260 4.65 5.25 -3.33
C TYR A 260 3.63 5.42 -4.45
N THR A 261 3.31 4.35 -5.16
CA THR A 261 2.41 4.35 -6.31
C THR A 261 1.04 3.75 -6.02
N LEU A 262 1.01 2.69 -5.20
CA LEU A 262 -0.22 1.93 -4.97
C LEU A 262 -0.99 2.41 -3.73
N LEU A 263 -2.31 2.41 -3.84
CA LEU A 263 -3.21 2.29 -2.69
C LEU A 263 -3.60 0.82 -2.53
N HIS A 264 -3.95 0.42 -1.31
CA HIS A 264 -4.37 -0.94 -1.07
C HIS A 264 -5.47 -1.04 0.01
N THR A 265 -6.22 -2.14 -0.05
CA THR A 265 -7.19 -2.53 0.97
C THR A 265 -7.30 -4.05 1.04
N ARG A 266 -7.90 -4.54 2.12
CA ARG A 266 -8.22 -5.96 2.30
C ARG A 266 -9.69 -6.21 1.96
N GLU A 267 -9.95 -7.22 1.13
CA GLU A 267 -11.31 -7.70 0.96
C GLU A 267 -11.84 -8.27 2.28
N PRO A 268 -13.11 -7.99 2.65
CA PRO A 268 -13.74 -8.62 3.80
C PRO A 268 -13.72 -10.15 3.67
N TYR A 269 -13.65 -10.83 4.81
CA TYR A 269 -13.70 -12.29 4.88
C TYR A 269 -14.38 -12.75 6.16
N ARG A 270 -14.90 -13.97 6.16
CA ARG A 270 -15.61 -14.53 7.30
C ARG A 270 -14.65 -14.74 8.47
N ARG A 271 -15.04 -14.25 9.66
CA ARG A 271 -14.30 -14.48 10.92
C ARG A 271 -14.10 -16.00 11.17
N GLY A 272 -12.91 -16.33 11.64
CA GLY A 272 -12.51 -17.73 11.91
C GLY A 272 -11.85 -18.43 10.72
N LEU A 273 -11.82 -17.83 9.54
CA LEU A 273 -11.00 -18.36 8.45
C LEU A 273 -9.51 -18.10 8.70
N PRO A 274 -8.63 -19.00 8.26
CA PRO A 274 -7.19 -18.82 8.40
C PRO A 274 -6.71 -17.71 7.44
N ARG A 275 -6.44 -16.55 7.98
CA ARG A 275 -5.76 -15.48 7.25
C ARG A 275 -4.67 -14.87 8.13
N HIS A 276 -3.44 -15.12 7.72
CA HIS A 276 -2.27 -14.60 8.43
C HIS A 276 -1.23 -14.16 7.40
N LEU A 277 -0.98 -12.87 7.33
CA LEU A 277 0.12 -12.29 6.57
C LEU A 277 1.14 -11.72 7.54
N ARG A 278 2.41 -11.76 7.18
CA ARG A 278 3.46 -10.93 7.77
C ARG A 278 3.78 -9.80 6.82
N ARG A 279 3.98 -8.60 7.33
CA ARG A 279 4.33 -7.43 6.54
C ARG A 279 5.56 -6.74 7.11
N VAL A 280 6.47 -6.33 6.23
CA VAL A 280 7.61 -5.48 6.54
C VAL A 280 7.58 -4.28 5.61
N HIS A 281 7.95 -3.12 6.15
CA HIS A 281 8.08 -1.88 5.39
C HIS A 281 9.54 -1.56 5.15
N VAL A 282 9.90 -1.27 3.90
CA VAL A 282 11.24 -0.82 3.51
C VAL A 282 11.17 0.65 3.15
N LEU A 283 12.02 1.46 3.77
CA LEU A 283 12.11 2.90 3.48
C LEU A 283 12.81 3.14 2.14
N GLY A 284 12.51 4.29 1.52
CA GLY A 284 13.31 4.81 0.41
C GLY A 284 14.66 5.35 0.86
N ASP A 285 15.51 5.67 -0.08
CA ASP A 285 16.81 6.30 0.18
C ASP A 285 16.96 7.56 -0.68
N PRO A 286 16.79 8.77 -0.08
CA PRO A 286 16.49 9.04 1.35
C PRO A 286 15.04 8.66 1.74
N PRO A 287 14.75 8.43 3.06
CA PRO A 287 13.40 8.19 3.55
C PRO A 287 12.45 9.34 3.19
N LEU A 288 11.26 9.01 2.68
CA LEU A 288 10.23 10.00 2.32
C LEU A 288 9.49 10.46 3.59
N PRO A 289 9.53 11.75 3.96
CA PRO A 289 8.72 12.26 5.05
C PRO A 289 7.22 12.13 4.75
N SER A 290 6.41 11.80 5.75
CA SER A 290 4.97 11.83 5.62
C SER A 290 4.41 13.26 5.74
N HIS A 291 3.15 13.45 5.33
CA HIS A 291 2.43 14.72 5.48
C HIS A 291 1.75 14.86 6.86
N ILE A 292 2.30 14.25 7.89
CA ILE A 292 1.74 14.35 9.24
C ILE A 292 2.02 15.72 9.85
N HIS A 293 0.96 16.38 10.34
CA HIS A 293 1.03 17.71 10.94
C HIS A 293 0.94 17.70 12.46
N ASP A 294 0.26 16.69 13.02
CA ASP A 294 0.01 16.61 14.45
C ASP A 294 0.07 15.15 14.91
N HIS A 295 1.10 14.85 15.66
CA HIS A 295 1.20 13.59 16.40
C HIS A 295 0.44 13.74 17.71
N HIS A 296 -0.75 13.19 17.84
CA HIS A 296 -1.42 13.17 19.13
C HIS A 296 -0.56 12.43 20.17
N GLY A 297 0.07 13.19 21.07
CA GLY A 297 0.56 12.61 22.31
C GLY A 297 2.02 12.78 22.70
N THR A 298 2.73 13.80 22.27
CA THR A 298 3.83 14.30 23.08
C THR A 298 3.34 15.48 23.91
N THR A 299 2.67 15.20 25.04
CA THR A 299 2.59 16.18 26.13
C THR A 299 4.01 16.46 26.59
N GLY A 300 4.55 17.58 26.11
CA GLY A 300 5.82 18.07 26.62
C GLY A 300 5.75 18.17 28.13
N ALA A 301 6.54 17.37 28.82
CA ALA A 301 6.87 17.61 30.20
C ALA A 301 7.61 18.95 30.25
N GLY A 302 6.85 20.01 30.54
CA GLY A 302 7.37 21.34 30.78
C GLY A 302 8.32 21.26 31.95
N THR A 303 9.61 21.37 31.71
CA THR A 303 10.64 21.61 32.69
C THR A 303 10.40 23.00 33.24
N GLN A 304 9.62 23.09 34.36
CA GLN A 304 9.63 24.28 35.19
C GLN A 304 11.03 24.41 35.79
N ARG A 305 11.83 25.30 35.20
CA ARG A 305 13.02 25.84 35.90
C ARG A 305 12.50 26.76 37.00
N GLY A 306 12.50 26.28 38.23
CA GLY A 306 12.32 27.12 39.41
C GLY A 306 13.51 28.07 39.54
N THR A 307 13.21 29.35 39.51
CA THR A 307 14.09 30.41 40.01
C THR A 307 13.85 30.55 41.49
N THR A 308 14.83 30.30 42.28
CA THR A 308 15.18 30.98 43.52
C THR A 308 16.70 30.98 43.68
#